data_506aabaeed7ad417f9883eb8903e0d84
#
_entry.id   506aabaeed7ad417f9883eb8903e0d84
#
_cell.length_a   1.000
_cell.length_b   1.000
_cell.length_c   1.000
_cell.angle_alpha   90.00
_cell.angle_beta   90.00
_cell.angle_gamma   90.00
#
_symmetry.space_group_name_H-M   'P 1'
#
loop_
_entity.id
_entity.type
_entity.pdbx_description
1 polymer ?
#
loop_
_entity_poly.entity_id
_entity_poly.type
_entity_poly.pdbx_seq_one_letter_code
_entity_poly.pdbx_strand_id
1 'polypeptide(L)'
;MYKIIYSLRAEEDLRKLKKDEPAAFRKAVKLLNELTEHPKTGTGHPEQLKGDRAGQWSRTITKKHRLVYEIYEKEVRVDILSSYGHYDEK
;
A
#
# COMPACT_ATOMS: atom_id res chain seq x y z
N MET A 1 8.85 -10.24 -11.26
CA MET A 1 8.50 -9.96 -9.87
C MET A 1 8.97 -8.58 -9.48
N TYR A 2 8.09 -7.79 -8.90
CA TYR A 2 8.43 -6.42 -8.48
C TYR A 2 9.13 -6.43 -7.13
N LYS A 3 10.16 -5.61 -6.99
CA LYS A 3 10.83 -5.41 -5.72
C LYS A 3 10.02 -4.41 -4.89
N ILE A 4 9.80 -4.71 -3.62
CA ILE A 4 9.02 -3.84 -2.73
C ILE A 4 9.99 -3.04 -1.87
N ILE A 5 9.88 -1.71 -1.93
CA ILE A 5 10.68 -0.80 -1.13
C ILE A 5 9.75 -0.07 -0.17
N TYR A 6 10.12 0.02 1.09
CA TYR A 6 9.30 0.63 2.12
C TYR A 6 9.86 1.98 2.52
N SER A 7 9.01 3.02 2.51
CA SER A 7 9.40 4.28 3.12
C SER A 7 9.49 4.09 4.64
N LEU A 8 10.18 4.99 5.30
CA LEU A 8 10.26 4.96 6.76
C LEU A 8 8.87 5.02 7.38
N ARG A 9 8.01 5.88 6.85
CA ARG A 9 6.64 5.98 7.31
C ARG A 9 5.88 4.67 7.14
N ALA A 10 6.04 4.01 5.98
CA ALA A 10 5.35 2.75 5.73
C ALA A 10 5.78 1.68 6.72
N GLU A 11 7.08 1.64 7.05
CA GLU A 11 7.56 0.68 8.04
C GLU A 11 6.97 0.95 9.42
N GLU A 12 6.93 2.21 9.83
CA GLU A 12 6.34 2.58 11.11
C GLU A 12 4.86 2.25 11.16
N ASP A 13 4.16 2.54 10.04
CA ASP A 13 2.74 2.24 9.92
C ASP A 13 2.48 0.75 10.09
N LEU A 14 3.29 -0.10 9.47
CA LEU A 14 3.13 -1.55 9.56
C LEU A 14 3.37 -2.05 10.98
N ARG A 15 4.38 -1.49 11.66
CA ARG A 15 4.63 -1.86 13.06
C ARG A 15 3.44 -1.49 13.93
N LYS A 16 2.84 -0.33 13.68
CA LYS A 16 1.68 0.13 14.42
C LYS A 16 0.47 -0.78 14.18
N LEU A 17 0.24 -1.17 12.93
CA LEU A 17 -0.83 -2.12 12.63
C LEU A 17 -0.61 -3.44 13.33
N LYS A 18 0.61 -3.95 13.29
CA LYS A 18 0.93 -5.24 13.90
C LYS A 18 0.64 -5.21 15.39
N LYS A 19 0.96 -4.10 16.04
CA LYS A 19 0.75 -3.96 17.49
C LYS A 19 -0.72 -3.76 17.85
N ASP A 20 -1.40 -2.86 17.13
CA ASP A 20 -2.73 -2.40 17.52
C ASP A 20 -3.86 -3.16 16.83
N GLU A 21 -3.64 -3.63 15.61
CA GLU A 21 -4.69 -4.26 14.80
C GLU A 21 -4.10 -5.43 14.01
N PRO A 22 -3.85 -6.56 14.69
CA PRO A 22 -3.18 -7.70 14.04
C PRO A 22 -3.90 -8.23 12.80
N ALA A 23 -5.25 -8.20 12.80
CA ALA A 23 -5.99 -8.67 11.62
C ALA A 23 -5.74 -7.76 10.42
N ALA A 24 -5.69 -6.45 10.65
CA ALA A 24 -5.38 -5.49 9.59
C ALA A 24 -3.96 -5.71 9.10
N PHE A 25 -3.03 -5.97 10.01
CA PHE A 25 -1.65 -6.24 9.64
C PHE A 25 -1.55 -7.47 8.73
N ARG A 26 -2.27 -8.55 9.06
CA ARG A 26 -2.25 -9.75 8.22
C ARG A 26 -2.79 -9.46 6.83
N LYS A 27 -3.84 -8.65 6.74
CA LYS A 27 -4.38 -8.25 5.44
C LYS A 27 -3.35 -7.42 4.66
N ALA A 28 -2.66 -6.50 5.33
CA ALA A 28 -1.63 -5.69 4.69
C ALA A 28 -0.52 -6.58 4.14
N VAL A 29 -0.08 -7.57 4.89
CA VAL A 29 0.96 -8.50 4.42
C VAL A 29 0.50 -9.24 3.16
N LYS A 30 -0.76 -9.69 3.15
CA LYS A 30 -1.31 -10.34 1.98
C LYS A 30 -1.27 -9.42 0.75
N LEU A 31 -1.67 -8.15 0.94
CA LEU A 31 -1.65 -7.19 -0.16
C LEU A 31 -0.23 -6.94 -0.65
N LEU A 32 0.72 -6.82 0.27
CA LEU A 32 2.12 -6.59 -0.09
C LEU A 32 2.67 -7.75 -0.91
N ASN A 33 2.31 -8.98 -0.53
CA ASN A 33 2.73 -10.14 -1.31
C ASN A 33 2.15 -10.13 -2.71
N GLU A 34 0.90 -9.68 -2.86
CA GLU A 34 0.28 -9.57 -4.19
C GLU A 34 0.98 -8.54 -5.05
N LEU A 35 1.47 -7.45 -4.44
CA LEU A 35 2.14 -6.39 -5.19
C LEU A 35 3.40 -6.89 -5.89
N THR A 36 4.04 -7.92 -5.38
CA THR A 36 5.25 -8.44 -6.02
C THR A 36 4.96 -8.99 -7.41
N GLU A 37 3.72 -9.43 -7.66
CA GLU A 37 3.35 -10.01 -8.94
C GLU A 37 2.32 -9.16 -9.69
N HIS A 38 1.41 -8.52 -8.97
CA HIS A 38 0.27 -7.84 -9.57
C HIS A 38 0.04 -6.48 -8.93
N PRO A 39 0.90 -5.48 -9.23
CA PRO A 39 0.74 -4.17 -8.56
C PRO A 39 -0.49 -3.38 -9.00
N LYS A 40 -1.11 -3.74 -10.11
CA LYS A 40 -2.27 -2.99 -10.63
C LYS A 40 -3.59 -3.73 -10.49
N THR A 41 -3.57 -4.99 -10.09
CA THR A 41 -4.79 -5.81 -9.97
C THR A 41 -4.74 -6.62 -8.69
N GLY A 42 -5.90 -7.15 -8.28
CA GLY A 42 -5.96 -8.06 -7.16
C GLY A 42 -6.85 -7.57 -6.04
N THR A 43 -6.55 -8.04 -4.83
CA THR A 43 -7.37 -7.80 -3.64
C THR A 43 -7.27 -6.34 -3.19
N GLY A 44 -8.35 -5.84 -2.57
CA GLY A 44 -8.33 -4.53 -1.93
C GLY A 44 -8.64 -3.37 -2.86
N HIS A 45 -9.23 -3.64 -4.01
CA HIS A 45 -9.62 -2.61 -4.98
C HIS A 45 -8.47 -1.68 -5.33
N PRO A 46 -7.44 -2.20 -6.05
CA PRO A 46 -6.35 -1.32 -6.51
C PRO A 46 -6.93 -0.20 -7.35
N GLU A 47 -6.58 1.04 -7.00
CA GLU A 47 -7.10 2.16 -7.76
C GLU A 47 -6.05 3.27 -7.86
N GLN A 48 -6.05 3.94 -9.01
CA GLN A 48 -5.17 5.08 -9.21
C GLN A 48 -5.77 6.30 -8.53
N LEU A 49 -4.92 7.05 -7.86
CA LEU A 49 -5.35 8.27 -7.19
C LEU A 49 -5.25 9.43 -8.14
N LYS A 50 -5.98 10.50 -7.84
CA LYS A 50 -6.09 11.67 -8.70
C LYS A 50 -5.64 12.93 -7.97
N GLY A 51 -5.62 14.04 -8.70
CA GLY A 51 -5.28 15.32 -8.13
C GLY A 51 -3.85 15.36 -7.67
N ASP A 52 -3.62 15.83 -6.44
CA ASP A 52 -2.28 15.96 -5.89
C ASP A 52 -1.56 14.63 -5.73
N ARG A 53 -2.31 13.53 -5.78
CA ARG A 53 -1.75 12.19 -5.64
C ARG A 53 -1.67 11.44 -6.96
N ALA A 54 -1.77 12.15 -8.07
CA ALA A 54 -1.65 11.51 -9.39
C ALA A 54 -0.33 10.75 -9.48
N GLY A 55 -0.38 9.53 -10.01
CA GLY A 55 0.79 8.66 -10.06
C GLY A 55 0.88 7.68 -8.91
N GLN A 56 0.05 7.88 -7.88
CA GLN A 56 0.00 6.94 -6.76
C GLN A 56 -1.19 6.00 -6.90
N TRP A 57 -1.10 4.88 -6.21
CA TRP A 57 -2.14 3.86 -6.16
C TRP A 57 -2.51 3.59 -4.72
N SER A 58 -3.71 3.08 -4.49
CA SER A 58 -4.09 2.63 -3.17
C SER A 58 -4.81 1.30 -3.22
N ARG A 59 -4.71 0.56 -2.13
CA ARG A 59 -5.50 -0.64 -1.87
C ARG A 59 -6.10 -0.54 -0.48
N THR A 60 -7.31 -1.04 -0.34
CA THR A 60 -8.00 -1.06 0.94
C THR A 60 -7.45 -2.19 1.82
N ILE A 61 -6.92 -1.84 2.98
CA ILE A 61 -6.57 -2.82 4.00
C ILE A 61 -7.83 -3.12 4.81
N THR A 62 -8.42 -2.08 5.40
CA THR A 62 -9.70 -2.13 6.11
C THR A 62 -10.42 -0.82 5.82
N LYS A 63 -11.61 -0.64 6.41
CA LYS A 63 -12.32 0.63 6.27
C LYS A 63 -11.50 1.81 6.79
N LYS A 64 -10.64 1.57 7.77
CA LYS A 64 -9.82 2.63 8.39
C LYS A 64 -8.51 2.86 7.67
N HIS A 65 -7.96 1.86 7.00
CA HIS A 65 -6.58 1.89 6.57
C HIS A 65 -6.44 1.59 5.09
N ARG A 66 -5.55 2.31 4.44
CA ARG A 66 -5.21 2.15 3.03
C ARG A 66 -3.71 1.92 2.89
N LEU A 67 -3.36 1.10 1.91
CA LEU A 67 -1.98 0.93 1.48
C LEU A 67 -1.78 1.87 0.28
N VAL A 68 -0.86 2.81 0.40
CA VAL A 68 -0.59 3.77 -0.69
C VAL A 68 0.79 3.50 -1.24
N TYR A 69 0.91 3.43 -2.57
CA TYR A 69 2.16 3.03 -3.19
C TYR A 69 2.32 3.65 -4.58
N GLU A 70 3.54 3.59 -5.09
CA GLU A 70 3.88 4.02 -6.46
C GLU A 70 4.54 2.88 -7.19
N ILE A 71 4.28 2.78 -8.50
CA ILE A 71 4.81 1.71 -9.34
C ILE A 71 5.83 2.32 -10.30
N TYR A 72 7.04 1.75 -10.31
CA TYR A 72 8.10 2.15 -11.23
C TYR A 72 8.38 0.99 -12.17
N GLU A 73 7.72 1.03 -13.33
CA GLU A 73 7.73 -0.11 -14.25
C GLU A 73 9.12 -0.43 -14.77
N LYS A 74 9.91 0.60 -15.11
CA LYS A 74 11.23 0.37 -15.66
C LYS A 74 12.17 -0.28 -14.67
N GLU A 75 11.99 0.03 -13.39
CA GLU A 75 12.81 -0.54 -12.33
C GLU A 75 12.24 -1.84 -11.77
N VAL A 76 11.05 -2.22 -12.24
CA VAL A 76 10.31 -3.38 -11.70
C VAL A 76 10.24 -3.26 -10.18
N ARG A 77 9.78 -2.10 -9.70
CA ARG A 77 9.81 -1.74 -8.28
C ARG A 77 8.50 -1.10 -7.86
N VAL A 78 8.08 -1.38 -6.64
CA VAL A 78 6.93 -0.73 -6.01
C VAL A 78 7.40 -0.10 -4.70
N ASP A 79 7.16 1.21 -4.56
CA ASP A 79 7.51 1.93 -3.33
C ASP A 79 6.26 2.09 -2.48
N ILE A 80 6.32 1.62 -1.24
CA ILE A 80 5.20 1.74 -0.30
C ILE A 80 5.37 3.05 0.46
N LEU A 81 4.39 3.94 0.34
CA LEU A 81 4.46 5.26 0.91
C LEU A 81 3.83 5.34 2.30
N SER A 82 2.70 4.64 2.50
CA SER A 82 2.04 4.61 3.80
C SER A 82 1.16 3.37 3.89
N SER A 83 0.83 2.97 5.12
CA SER A 83 0.06 1.74 5.38
C SER A 83 -0.93 1.91 6.52
N TYR A 84 -1.18 3.12 6.98
CA TYR A 84 -2.04 3.37 8.13
C TYR A 84 -2.91 4.58 7.87
N GLY A 85 -4.20 4.47 8.24
CA GLY A 85 -5.13 5.55 8.03
C GLY A 85 -5.52 5.70 6.57
N HIS A 86 -6.27 6.73 6.29
CA HIS A 86 -6.65 7.10 4.93
C HIS A 86 -5.67 8.10 4.38
N TYR A 87 -5.50 8.13 3.06
CA TYR A 87 -4.84 9.25 2.43
C TYR A 87 -5.81 10.43 2.45
N ASP A 88 -5.26 11.65 2.37
CA ASP A 88 -6.09 12.85 2.36
C ASP A 88 -6.95 12.88 1.11
N GLU A 89 -8.25 13.04 1.31
CA GLU A 89 -9.20 13.24 0.22
C GLU A 89 -9.78 14.63 0.37
N LYS A 90 -9.76 15.37 -0.69
CA LYS A 90 -10.35 16.70 -0.65
C LYS A 90 -11.26 16.92 -1.82
#